data_990a6b7f017658c8210e82f29ec3c26e
#
_entry.id   990a6b7f017658c8210e82f29ec3c26e
#
_cell.length_a   1.000
_cell.length_b   1.000
_cell.length_c   1.000
_cell.angle_alpha   90.00
_cell.angle_beta   90.00
_cell.angle_gamma   90.00
#
_symmetry.space_group_name_H-M   'P 1'
#
loop_
_entity.id
_entity.type
_entity.pdbx_description
1 polymer ?
#
loop_
_entity_poly.entity_id
_entity_poly.type
_entity_poly.pdbx_seq_one_letter_code
_entity_poly.pdbx_strand_id
1 'polypeptide(L)'
;MPPNGLVVYCGEIITSEGKERKINIDFEPFKPINTSLYLCDNKFHTEALSELLESDSKFGFIIMDGNGALFGTLSGNTREIIHKFTVDLPKKHGRGGQSALRFARLREEKRHNYVRKVAECAVQNFITQDKVNVQGLILAGSADFKSELAQSEMFDGRLQVKIIKVVDVSYGGENGFNQAIELAAETLSNVKFIQEKKLIQKYFDEISQDSGRVCYHIDDTLKALELGAAESMYHPPLYLS
;
A
#
# COMPACT_ATOMS: atom_id res chain seq x y z
N MET A 1 15.46 13.59 -22.80
CA MET A 1 15.12 13.76 -21.38
C MET A 1 15.03 12.36 -20.79
N PRO A 2 15.63 12.08 -19.64
CA PRO A 2 15.57 10.75 -19.03
C PRO A 2 14.12 10.32 -18.79
N PRO A 3 13.76 9.03 -18.94
CA PRO A 3 12.37 8.56 -18.82
C PRO A 3 11.77 8.81 -17.42
N ASN A 4 12.57 8.77 -16.36
CA ASN A 4 12.12 9.00 -14.99
C ASN A 4 12.24 10.47 -14.54
N GLY A 5 12.62 11.38 -15.44
CA GLY A 5 12.89 12.77 -15.12
C GLY A 5 14.36 13.03 -14.77
N LEU A 6 14.66 14.27 -14.43
CA LEU A 6 16.01 14.71 -14.05
C LEU A 6 15.92 15.48 -12.73
N VAL A 7 16.77 15.10 -11.79
CA VAL A 7 16.97 15.82 -10.53
C VAL A 7 18.29 16.59 -10.62
N VAL A 8 18.25 17.87 -10.27
CA VAL A 8 19.42 18.74 -10.25
C VAL A 8 19.47 19.52 -8.94
N TYR A 9 20.55 19.37 -8.20
CA TYR A 9 20.85 20.16 -7.02
C TYR A 9 22.08 21.03 -7.28
N CYS A 10 21.92 22.35 -7.19
CA CYS A 10 23.01 23.32 -7.31
C CYS A 10 23.03 24.21 -6.07
N GLY A 11 24.16 24.37 -5.45
CA GLY A 11 24.26 25.22 -4.25
C GLY A 11 25.67 25.28 -3.68
N GLU A 12 25.81 26.04 -2.62
CA GLU A 12 27.03 26.13 -1.82
C GLU A 12 26.78 25.48 -0.46
N ILE A 13 27.68 24.62 -0.05
CA ILE A 13 27.68 24.00 1.27
C ILE A 13 28.87 24.45 2.09
N ILE A 14 28.70 24.53 3.38
CA ILE A 14 29.79 24.74 4.33
C ILE A 14 30.29 23.37 4.75
N THR A 15 31.55 23.06 4.44
CA THR A 15 32.18 21.81 4.86
C THR A 15 32.47 21.79 6.35
N SER A 16 32.72 20.62 6.93
CA SER A 16 33.11 20.44 8.33
C SER A 16 34.36 21.28 8.72
N GLU A 17 35.15 21.70 7.74
CA GLU A 17 36.30 22.58 7.92
C GLU A 17 35.94 24.09 7.86
N GLY A 18 34.66 24.45 7.74
CA GLY A 18 34.20 25.83 7.61
C GLY A 18 34.47 26.49 6.26
N LYS A 19 34.83 25.70 5.22
CA LYS A 19 35.04 26.20 3.87
C LYS A 19 33.79 26.08 3.02
N GLU A 20 33.50 27.11 2.24
CA GLU A 20 32.43 27.08 1.24
C GLU A 20 32.84 26.22 0.05
N ARG A 21 31.95 25.29 -0.36
CA ARG A 21 32.13 24.45 -1.53
C ARG A 21 30.91 24.45 -2.40
N LYS A 22 31.08 24.75 -3.70
CA LYS A 22 30.01 24.60 -4.68
C LYS A 22 29.74 23.13 -4.98
N ILE A 23 28.47 22.74 -4.95
CA ILE A 23 28.03 21.42 -5.33
C ILE A 23 27.03 21.54 -6.49
N ASN A 24 27.27 20.71 -7.51
CA ASN A 24 26.34 20.46 -8.60
C ASN A 24 26.19 18.97 -8.71
N ILE A 25 24.96 18.47 -8.45
CA ILE A 25 24.61 17.06 -8.52
C ILE A 25 23.45 16.94 -9.48
N ASP A 26 23.57 16.11 -10.49
CA ASP A 26 22.50 15.76 -11.41
C ASP A 26 22.41 14.23 -11.55
N PHE A 27 21.20 13.71 -11.55
CA PHE A 27 20.96 12.27 -11.72
C PHE A 27 19.53 11.99 -12.16
N GLU A 28 19.34 10.84 -12.79
CA GLU A 28 18.02 10.28 -13.07
C GLU A 28 17.53 9.49 -11.85
N PRO A 29 16.34 9.78 -11.29
CA PRO A 29 15.78 9.01 -10.20
C PRO A 29 15.37 7.61 -10.66
N PHE A 30 15.45 6.62 -9.76
CA PHE A 30 15.13 5.22 -10.07
C PHE A 30 13.62 4.94 -10.28
N LYS A 31 12.75 5.88 -9.87
CA LYS A 31 11.32 5.91 -10.16
C LYS A 31 10.93 7.29 -10.69
N PRO A 32 9.89 7.40 -11.53
CA PRO A 32 9.46 8.70 -12.04
C PRO A 32 8.94 9.60 -10.92
N ILE A 33 9.41 10.86 -10.94
CA ILE A 33 8.89 11.92 -10.06
C ILE A 33 7.75 12.61 -10.80
N ASN A 34 6.54 12.56 -10.23
CA ASN A 34 5.34 13.13 -10.84
C ASN A 34 5.18 14.65 -10.60
N THR A 35 6.07 15.25 -9.83
CA THR A 35 6.05 16.68 -9.48
C THR A 35 7.20 17.41 -10.17
N SER A 36 6.87 18.51 -10.85
CA SER A 36 7.90 19.46 -11.32
C SER A 36 8.08 20.52 -10.27
N LEU A 37 9.26 20.54 -9.63
CA LEU A 37 9.61 21.48 -8.58
C LEU A 37 10.83 22.31 -9.02
N TYR A 38 10.73 23.62 -8.83
CA TYR A 38 11.87 24.52 -8.89
C TYR A 38 11.85 25.36 -7.62
N LEU A 39 12.79 25.07 -6.73
CA LEU A 39 12.91 25.73 -5.44
C LEU A 39 14.32 26.32 -5.32
N CYS A 40 14.37 27.58 -4.87
CA CYS A 40 15.61 28.32 -4.71
C CYS A 40 15.57 28.99 -3.34
N ASP A 41 16.07 28.30 -2.34
CA ASP A 41 16.15 28.78 -0.95
C ASP A 41 17.47 28.32 -0.29
N ASN A 42 17.56 28.41 1.03
CA ASN A 42 18.77 28.13 1.79
C ASN A 42 18.96 26.63 2.14
N LYS A 43 18.15 25.72 1.60
CA LYS A 43 18.27 24.28 1.84
C LYS A 43 18.05 23.46 0.57
N PHE A 44 18.61 22.27 0.52
CA PHE A 44 18.28 21.29 -0.51
C PHE A 44 17.01 20.54 -0.13
N HIS A 45 16.02 20.55 -1.03
CA HIS A 45 14.77 19.85 -0.88
C HIS A 45 14.90 18.40 -1.36
N THR A 46 15.03 17.48 -0.43
CA THR A 46 15.19 16.05 -0.70
C THR A 46 13.92 15.24 -0.39
N GLU A 47 12.84 15.90 0.00
CA GLU A 47 11.60 15.27 0.46
C GLU A 47 11.01 14.34 -0.62
N ALA A 48 10.96 14.81 -1.88
CA ALA A 48 10.45 14.01 -3.00
C ALA A 48 11.30 12.76 -3.28
N LEU A 49 12.61 12.82 -3.03
CA LEU A 49 13.50 11.66 -3.15
C LEU A 49 13.33 10.70 -1.99
N SER A 50 13.15 11.22 -0.77
CA SER A 50 12.89 10.40 0.40
C SER A 50 11.58 9.60 0.25
N GLU A 51 10.53 10.20 -0.34
CA GLU A 51 9.29 9.51 -0.68
C GLU A 51 9.51 8.34 -1.67
N LEU A 52 10.43 8.49 -2.63
CA LEU A 52 10.78 7.41 -3.56
C LEU A 52 11.53 6.25 -2.89
N LEU A 53 12.30 6.54 -1.83
CA LEU A 53 13.05 5.55 -1.04
C LEU A 53 12.18 4.84 -0.02
N GLU A 54 11.04 5.43 0.36
CA GLU A 54 10.09 4.71 1.21
C GLU A 54 9.69 3.40 0.54
N SER A 55 9.87 2.29 1.26
CA SER A 55 9.43 0.99 0.78
C SER A 55 7.92 1.04 0.59
N ASP A 56 7.47 0.91 -0.64
CA ASP A 56 6.06 0.94 -1.02
C ASP A 56 5.31 -0.23 -0.39
N SER A 57 4.92 -0.07 0.87
CA SER A 57 4.00 -0.98 1.53
C SER A 57 2.68 -0.95 0.77
N LYS A 58 2.45 -1.92 -0.09
CA LYS A 58 1.24 -2.02 -0.91
C LYS A 58 0.13 -2.66 -0.11
N PHE A 59 -0.95 -1.92 0.13
CA PHE A 59 -2.16 -2.41 0.79
C PHE A 59 -3.29 -2.57 -0.22
N GLY A 60 -3.99 -3.69 -0.14
CA GLY A 60 -5.15 -3.99 -0.99
C GLY A 60 -6.46 -3.53 -0.34
N PHE A 61 -7.39 -3.11 -1.16
CA PHE A 61 -8.75 -2.72 -0.77
C PHE A 61 -9.77 -3.42 -1.64
N ILE A 62 -10.80 -3.99 -1.02
CA ILE A 62 -11.98 -4.52 -1.69
C ILE A 62 -13.19 -3.75 -1.17
N ILE A 63 -13.82 -2.97 -2.03
CA ILE A 63 -15.01 -2.20 -1.71
C ILE A 63 -16.21 -2.88 -2.34
N MET A 64 -17.17 -3.30 -1.52
CA MET A 64 -18.37 -4.03 -1.96
C MET A 64 -19.63 -3.25 -1.62
N ASP A 65 -20.51 -3.13 -2.60
CA ASP A 65 -21.86 -2.59 -2.38
C ASP A 65 -22.92 -3.40 -3.15
N GLY A 66 -24.18 -2.97 -3.08
CA GLY A 66 -25.28 -3.61 -3.82
C GLY A 66 -25.21 -3.44 -5.35
N ASN A 67 -24.33 -2.61 -5.86
CA ASN A 67 -24.20 -2.28 -7.29
C ASN A 67 -22.93 -2.89 -7.91
N GLY A 68 -21.98 -3.35 -7.09
CA GLY A 68 -20.75 -3.97 -7.60
C GLY A 68 -19.61 -3.98 -6.62
N ALA A 69 -18.42 -4.26 -7.12
CA ALA A 69 -17.19 -4.26 -6.35
C ALA A 69 -16.06 -3.51 -7.05
N LEU A 70 -15.20 -2.90 -6.25
CA LEU A 70 -13.98 -2.21 -6.68
C LEU A 70 -12.79 -2.79 -5.94
N PHE A 71 -11.72 -3.05 -6.67
CA PHE A 71 -10.43 -3.50 -6.18
C PHE A 71 -9.40 -2.41 -6.41
N GLY A 72 -8.75 -1.98 -5.37
CA GLY A 72 -7.74 -0.94 -5.44
C GLY A 72 -6.54 -1.25 -4.56
N THR A 73 -5.48 -0.51 -4.77
CA THR A 73 -4.28 -0.56 -3.94
C THR A 73 -3.89 0.84 -3.49
N LEU A 74 -3.31 0.88 -2.32
CA LEU A 74 -2.66 2.07 -1.76
C LEU A 74 -1.19 1.73 -1.53
N SER A 75 -0.30 2.52 -2.12
CA SER A 75 1.15 2.40 -1.98
C SER A 75 1.70 3.78 -1.64
N GLY A 76 2.18 3.97 -0.42
CA GLY A 76 2.49 5.31 0.09
C GLY A 76 1.26 6.23 0.01
N ASN A 77 1.36 7.29 -0.79
CA ASN A 77 0.27 8.22 -1.08
C ASN A 77 -0.43 7.95 -2.43
N THR A 78 0.06 6.98 -3.18
CA THR A 78 -0.50 6.65 -4.50
C THR A 78 -1.61 5.63 -4.36
N ARG A 79 -2.81 6.00 -4.83
CA ARG A 79 -3.96 5.10 -4.94
C ARG A 79 -4.15 4.67 -6.38
N GLU A 80 -4.37 3.39 -6.59
CA GLU A 80 -4.61 2.80 -7.89
C GLU A 80 -5.86 1.93 -7.86
N ILE A 81 -6.71 2.06 -8.86
CA ILE A 81 -7.85 1.17 -9.06
C ILE A 81 -7.43 0.10 -10.05
N ILE A 82 -7.34 -1.15 -9.58
CA ILE A 82 -6.91 -2.28 -10.40
C ILE A 82 -8.07 -2.82 -11.22
N HIS A 83 -9.22 -3.01 -10.59
CA HIS A 83 -10.39 -3.61 -11.24
C HIS A 83 -11.69 -3.11 -10.60
N LYS A 84 -12.73 -2.98 -11.41
CA LYS A 84 -14.09 -2.73 -10.94
C LYS A 84 -15.10 -3.46 -11.82
N PHE A 85 -16.16 -3.93 -11.21
CA PHE A 85 -17.29 -4.46 -11.96
C PHE A 85 -18.62 -4.09 -11.29
N THR A 86 -19.66 -4.07 -12.09
CA THR A 86 -21.03 -3.83 -11.62
C THR A 86 -21.81 -5.12 -11.57
N VAL A 87 -22.79 -5.17 -10.65
CA VAL A 87 -23.74 -6.27 -10.51
C VAL A 87 -25.13 -5.67 -10.28
N ASP A 88 -26.13 -6.32 -10.83
CA ASP A 88 -27.53 -5.99 -10.55
C ASP A 88 -28.12 -7.00 -9.56
N LEU A 89 -28.09 -6.62 -8.30
CA LEU A 89 -28.69 -7.42 -7.24
C LEU A 89 -30.18 -7.08 -7.08
N PRO A 90 -31.09 -8.07 -7.08
CA PRO A 90 -32.51 -7.82 -6.97
C PRO A 90 -32.85 -7.22 -5.60
N LYS A 91 -33.55 -6.09 -5.64
CA LYS A 91 -34.04 -5.40 -4.46
C LYS A 91 -35.05 -6.25 -3.68
N LYS A 92 -35.11 -6.04 -2.38
CA LYS A 92 -36.10 -6.72 -1.51
C LYS A 92 -37.49 -6.16 -1.81
N HIS A 93 -38.35 -6.98 -2.38
CA HIS A 93 -39.76 -6.63 -2.55
C HIS A 93 -40.55 -7.04 -1.32
N GLY A 94 -41.26 -6.08 -0.71
CA GLY A 94 -42.06 -6.30 0.52
C GLY A 94 -43.40 -6.97 0.32
N ARG A 95 -43.76 -7.43 -0.89
CA ARG A 95 -45.04 -8.07 -1.17
C ARG A 95 -44.94 -9.58 -0.90
N GLY A 96 -45.75 -10.10 0.04
CA GLY A 96 -45.90 -11.51 0.31
C GLY A 96 -46.69 -12.24 -0.79
N GLY A 97 -46.62 -13.54 -0.83
CA GLY A 97 -47.36 -14.42 -1.73
C GLY A 97 -46.60 -15.72 -1.98
N GLN A 98 -47.23 -16.69 -2.67
CA GLN A 98 -46.62 -18.00 -3.00
C GLN A 98 -45.28 -17.89 -3.74
N SER A 99 -45.08 -16.82 -4.52
CA SER A 99 -43.84 -16.57 -5.24
C SER A 99 -42.72 -16.02 -4.37
N ALA A 100 -43.00 -15.55 -3.15
CA ALA A 100 -42.02 -14.90 -2.28
C ALA A 100 -40.82 -15.79 -1.95
N LEU A 101 -41.07 -17.08 -1.68
CA LEU A 101 -40.01 -18.06 -1.42
C LEU A 101 -39.10 -18.29 -2.62
N ARG A 102 -39.64 -18.34 -3.83
CA ARG A 102 -38.87 -18.49 -5.06
C ARG A 102 -37.96 -17.26 -5.28
N PHE A 103 -38.51 -16.06 -5.12
CA PHE A 103 -37.72 -14.83 -5.26
C PHE A 103 -36.72 -14.66 -4.12
N ALA A 104 -36.97 -15.14 -2.93
CA ALA A 104 -36.00 -15.18 -1.85
C ALA A 104 -34.80 -16.06 -2.23
N ARG A 105 -35.03 -17.30 -2.69
CA ARG A 105 -33.96 -18.21 -3.15
C ARG A 105 -33.14 -17.62 -4.30
N LEU A 106 -33.80 -17.01 -5.28
CA LEU A 106 -33.09 -16.36 -6.40
C LEU A 106 -32.23 -15.18 -5.92
N ARG A 107 -32.66 -14.44 -4.90
CA ARG A 107 -31.83 -13.37 -4.32
C ARG A 107 -30.63 -13.94 -3.60
N GLU A 108 -30.80 -14.99 -2.80
CA GLU A 108 -29.69 -15.65 -2.11
C GLU A 108 -28.69 -16.24 -3.10
N GLU A 109 -29.15 -16.89 -4.16
CA GLU A 109 -28.29 -17.42 -5.21
C GLU A 109 -27.47 -16.31 -5.90
N LYS A 110 -28.12 -15.20 -6.27
CA LYS A 110 -27.42 -14.06 -6.87
C LYS A 110 -26.43 -13.42 -5.90
N ARG A 111 -26.76 -13.33 -4.61
CA ARG A 111 -25.89 -12.84 -3.57
C ARG A 111 -24.66 -13.74 -3.40
N HIS A 112 -24.88 -15.04 -3.33
CA HIS A 112 -23.82 -16.03 -3.25
C HIS A 112 -22.88 -15.99 -4.48
N ASN A 113 -23.45 -15.91 -5.67
CA ASN A 113 -22.68 -15.78 -6.90
C ASN A 113 -21.90 -14.46 -6.98
N TYR A 114 -22.44 -13.37 -6.40
CA TYR A 114 -21.74 -12.11 -6.28
C TYR A 114 -20.52 -12.23 -5.35
N VAL A 115 -20.68 -12.81 -4.16
CA VAL A 115 -19.56 -13.02 -3.21
C VAL A 115 -18.50 -13.93 -3.84
N ARG A 116 -18.91 -15.00 -4.54
CA ARG A 116 -18.00 -15.90 -5.29
C ARG A 116 -17.18 -15.10 -6.32
N LYS A 117 -17.85 -14.31 -7.14
CA LYS A 117 -17.17 -13.49 -8.16
C LYS A 117 -16.17 -12.52 -7.54
N VAL A 118 -16.51 -11.90 -6.40
CA VAL A 118 -15.57 -11.04 -5.69
C VAL A 118 -14.36 -11.82 -5.19
N ALA A 119 -14.57 -13.03 -4.64
CA ALA A 119 -13.49 -13.90 -4.19
C ALA A 119 -12.54 -14.29 -5.34
N GLU A 120 -13.09 -14.68 -6.50
CA GLU A 120 -12.32 -15.01 -7.70
C GLU A 120 -11.52 -13.81 -8.21
N CYS A 121 -12.15 -12.63 -8.30
CA CYS A 121 -11.47 -11.39 -8.68
C CYS A 121 -10.37 -10.99 -7.67
N ALA A 122 -10.58 -11.22 -6.37
CA ALA A 122 -9.57 -10.95 -5.36
C ALA A 122 -8.32 -11.81 -5.57
N VAL A 123 -8.47 -13.09 -5.88
CA VAL A 123 -7.35 -13.98 -6.22
C VAL A 123 -6.60 -13.46 -7.45
N GLN A 124 -7.33 -13.10 -8.52
CA GLN A 124 -6.72 -12.61 -9.76
C GLN A 124 -5.92 -11.31 -9.58
N ASN A 125 -6.38 -10.41 -8.71
CA ASN A 125 -5.76 -9.09 -8.53
C ASN A 125 -4.70 -9.06 -7.42
N PHE A 126 -4.83 -9.88 -6.38
CA PHE A 126 -3.96 -9.81 -5.19
C PHE A 126 -3.04 -11.02 -5.01
N ILE A 127 -3.09 -12.01 -5.89
CA ILE A 127 -2.17 -13.15 -5.90
C ILE A 127 -1.45 -13.20 -7.23
N THR A 128 -0.12 -13.18 -7.19
CA THR A 128 0.75 -13.31 -8.36
C THR A 128 1.76 -14.42 -8.08
N GLN A 129 1.88 -15.41 -9.00
CA GLN A 129 2.80 -16.54 -8.84
C GLN A 129 2.67 -17.22 -7.45
N ASP A 130 1.44 -17.52 -7.03
CA ASP A 130 1.09 -18.13 -5.74
C ASP A 130 1.46 -17.32 -4.49
N LYS A 131 1.95 -16.09 -4.64
CA LYS A 131 2.27 -15.18 -3.53
C LYS A 131 1.28 -14.01 -3.51
N VAL A 132 0.88 -13.63 -2.29
CA VAL A 132 0.07 -12.42 -2.09
C VAL A 132 0.95 -11.20 -2.36
N ASN A 133 0.51 -10.33 -3.28
CA ASN A 133 1.24 -9.14 -3.73
C ASN A 133 0.96 -7.89 -2.89
N VAL A 134 0.17 -8.03 -1.81
CA VAL A 134 -0.15 -6.96 -0.87
C VAL A 134 0.26 -7.36 0.55
N GLN A 135 0.67 -6.37 1.35
CA GLN A 135 1.08 -6.59 2.74
C GLN A 135 -0.12 -6.84 3.66
N GLY A 136 -1.23 -6.21 3.32
CA GLY A 136 -2.48 -6.36 4.03
C GLY A 136 -3.68 -6.01 3.18
N LEU A 137 -4.86 -6.47 3.59
CA LEU A 137 -6.10 -6.32 2.87
C LEU A 137 -7.16 -5.66 3.76
N ILE A 138 -7.88 -4.70 3.21
CA ILE A 138 -8.97 -4.00 3.86
C ILE A 138 -10.25 -4.31 3.09
N LEU A 139 -11.24 -4.81 3.82
CA LEU A 139 -12.58 -5.04 3.27
C LEU A 139 -13.48 -3.89 3.66
N ALA A 140 -14.13 -3.27 2.69
CA ALA A 140 -15.03 -2.15 2.89
C ALA A 140 -16.37 -2.38 2.19
N GLY A 141 -17.45 -1.86 2.77
CA GLY A 141 -18.74 -1.97 2.14
C GLY A 141 -19.88 -1.39 2.97
N SER A 142 -21.00 -1.12 2.34
CA SER A 142 -22.20 -0.55 2.95
C SER A 142 -23.17 -1.60 3.52
N ALA A 143 -22.96 -2.88 3.27
CA ALA A 143 -23.81 -3.98 3.69
C ALA A 143 -22.98 -5.16 4.21
N ASP A 144 -23.65 -6.24 4.60
CA ASP A 144 -23.02 -7.44 5.19
C ASP A 144 -22.13 -8.24 4.23
N PHE A 145 -22.07 -7.87 2.93
CA PHE A 145 -21.27 -8.58 1.93
C PHE A 145 -19.80 -8.72 2.29
N LYS A 146 -19.20 -7.68 2.89
CA LYS A 146 -17.82 -7.71 3.35
C LYS A 146 -17.57 -8.74 4.45
N SER A 147 -18.53 -8.85 5.36
CA SER A 147 -18.49 -9.85 6.46
C SER A 147 -18.73 -11.26 5.93
N GLU A 148 -19.64 -11.42 4.99
CA GLU A 148 -19.86 -12.69 4.29
C GLU A 148 -18.61 -13.13 3.52
N LEU A 149 -17.96 -12.21 2.82
CA LEU A 149 -16.71 -12.51 2.10
C LEU A 149 -15.62 -12.94 3.08
N ALA A 150 -15.43 -12.19 4.18
CA ALA A 150 -14.40 -12.47 5.17
C ALA A 150 -14.55 -13.85 5.83
N GLN A 151 -15.79 -14.33 5.98
CA GLN A 151 -16.12 -15.62 6.60
C GLN A 151 -16.36 -16.74 5.58
N SER A 152 -16.34 -16.43 4.29
CA SER A 152 -16.63 -17.37 3.23
C SER A 152 -15.50 -18.36 3.02
N GLU A 153 -15.83 -19.65 2.92
CA GLU A 153 -14.88 -20.70 2.49
C GLU A 153 -14.40 -20.51 1.04
N MET A 154 -15.11 -19.71 0.25
CA MET A 154 -14.72 -19.38 -1.13
C MET A 154 -13.61 -18.33 -1.19
N PHE A 155 -13.37 -17.60 -0.11
CA PHE A 155 -12.29 -16.62 -0.06
C PHE A 155 -10.96 -17.31 0.22
N ASP A 156 -9.97 -17.07 -0.63
CA ASP A 156 -8.67 -17.74 -0.53
C ASP A 156 -8.03 -17.51 0.86
N GLY A 157 -7.65 -18.60 1.54
CA GLY A 157 -7.10 -18.55 2.89
C GLY A 157 -5.85 -17.68 3.01
N ARG A 158 -5.06 -17.54 1.95
CA ARG A 158 -3.88 -16.66 1.91
C ARG A 158 -4.26 -15.19 1.99
N LEU A 159 -5.38 -14.80 1.36
CA LEU A 159 -5.93 -13.45 1.43
C LEU A 159 -6.67 -13.22 2.75
N GLN A 160 -7.36 -14.25 3.26
CA GLN A 160 -8.09 -14.17 4.53
C GLN A 160 -7.16 -13.83 5.69
N VAL A 161 -5.98 -14.44 5.77
CA VAL A 161 -4.95 -14.15 6.79
C VAL A 161 -4.41 -12.71 6.66
N LYS A 162 -4.52 -12.12 5.47
CA LYS A 162 -4.06 -10.75 5.20
C LYS A 162 -5.10 -9.67 5.51
N ILE A 163 -6.31 -10.04 5.89
CA ILE A 163 -7.33 -9.06 6.29
C ILE A 163 -6.88 -8.36 7.58
N ILE A 164 -6.64 -7.06 7.48
CA ILE A 164 -6.22 -6.22 8.60
C ILE A 164 -7.45 -5.59 9.27
N LYS A 165 -8.39 -5.13 8.47
CA LYS A 165 -9.57 -4.42 8.95
C LYS A 165 -10.75 -4.61 8.01
N VAL A 166 -11.94 -4.62 8.62
CA VAL A 166 -13.23 -4.56 7.90
C VAL A 166 -13.88 -3.23 8.29
N VAL A 167 -14.24 -2.41 7.31
CA VAL A 167 -14.79 -1.06 7.56
C VAL A 167 -16.14 -0.88 6.88
N ASP A 168 -17.00 -0.10 7.54
CA ASP A 168 -18.27 0.32 6.99
C ASP A 168 -18.10 1.62 6.22
N VAL A 169 -18.54 1.63 4.95
CA VAL A 169 -18.54 2.80 4.11
C VAL A 169 -19.96 3.12 3.62
N SER A 170 -20.28 4.39 3.52
CA SER A 170 -21.61 4.85 3.13
C SER A 170 -21.87 4.74 1.64
N TYR A 171 -20.82 4.71 0.83
CA TYR A 171 -20.87 4.69 -0.63
C TYR A 171 -20.01 3.56 -1.17
N GLY A 172 -20.38 3.04 -2.36
CA GLY A 172 -19.54 2.13 -3.13
C GLY A 172 -18.59 2.86 -4.08
N GLY A 173 -17.88 2.07 -4.89
CA GLY A 173 -16.99 2.61 -5.93
C GLY A 173 -15.84 3.46 -5.39
N GLU A 174 -15.47 4.49 -6.13
CA GLU A 174 -14.30 5.33 -5.84
C GLU A 174 -14.47 6.17 -4.56
N ASN A 175 -15.68 6.67 -4.31
CA ASN A 175 -15.98 7.41 -3.08
C ASN A 175 -15.86 6.51 -1.84
N GLY A 176 -16.34 5.27 -1.95
CA GLY A 176 -16.16 4.27 -0.88
C GLY A 176 -14.70 3.89 -0.68
N PHE A 177 -13.90 3.87 -1.75
CA PHE A 177 -12.47 3.62 -1.65
C PHE A 177 -11.76 4.74 -0.87
N ASN A 178 -12.05 6.01 -1.17
CA ASN A 178 -11.49 7.13 -0.42
C ASN A 178 -11.88 7.10 1.06
N GLN A 179 -13.16 6.87 1.34
CA GLN A 179 -13.65 6.73 2.72
C GLN A 179 -12.99 5.56 3.44
N ALA A 180 -12.78 4.43 2.76
CA ALA A 180 -12.11 3.27 3.35
C ALA A 180 -10.63 3.56 3.70
N ILE A 181 -9.92 4.33 2.86
CA ILE A 181 -8.56 4.77 3.14
C ILE A 181 -8.52 5.63 4.42
N GLU A 182 -9.40 6.61 4.54
CA GLU A 182 -9.47 7.48 5.71
C GLU A 182 -9.77 6.69 7.00
N LEU A 183 -10.77 5.80 6.97
CA LEU A 183 -11.15 4.95 8.10
C LEU A 183 -10.09 3.92 8.48
N ALA A 184 -9.24 3.54 7.55
CA ALA A 184 -8.16 2.59 7.78
C ALA A 184 -6.81 3.26 8.11
N ALA A 185 -6.67 4.58 7.96
CA ALA A 185 -5.40 5.31 8.07
C ALA A 185 -4.62 5.00 9.36
N GLU A 186 -5.29 5.04 10.51
CA GLU A 186 -4.69 4.71 11.81
C GLU A 186 -4.17 3.25 11.84
N THR A 187 -4.99 2.31 11.35
CA THR A 187 -4.61 0.90 11.33
C THR A 187 -3.43 0.65 10.40
N LEU A 188 -3.40 1.31 9.24
CA LEU A 188 -2.31 1.22 8.28
C LEU A 188 -1.00 1.79 8.84
N SER A 189 -1.06 2.92 9.54
CA SER A 189 0.10 3.52 10.23
C SER A 189 0.64 2.58 11.31
N ASN A 190 -0.23 1.95 12.09
CA ASN A 190 0.16 0.99 13.11
C ASN A 190 0.83 -0.26 12.50
N VAL A 191 0.34 -0.75 11.35
CA VAL A 191 0.96 -1.89 10.65
C VAL A 191 2.36 -1.53 10.16
N LYS A 192 2.55 -0.36 9.55
CA LYS A 192 3.86 0.15 9.14
C LYS A 192 4.82 0.22 10.34
N PHE A 193 4.38 0.85 11.42
CA PHE A 193 5.16 0.98 12.65
C PHE A 193 5.61 -0.37 13.22
N ILE A 194 4.72 -1.36 13.27
CA ILE A 194 5.06 -2.71 13.74
C ILE A 194 6.08 -3.38 12.83
N GLN A 195 5.99 -3.19 11.52
CA GLN A 195 6.95 -3.72 10.55
C GLN A 195 8.33 -3.07 10.73
N GLU A 196 8.39 -1.75 10.82
CA GLU A 196 9.62 -1.00 11.07
C GLU A 196 10.28 -1.44 12.39
N LYS A 197 9.48 -1.58 13.45
CA LYS A 197 9.98 -2.08 14.74
C LYS A 197 10.56 -3.49 14.64
N LYS A 198 9.93 -4.40 13.88
CA LYS A 198 10.46 -5.75 13.66
C LYS A 198 11.78 -5.74 12.89
N LEU A 199 11.90 -4.87 11.89
CA LEU A 199 13.14 -4.71 11.14
C LEU A 199 14.26 -4.18 12.03
N ILE A 200 13.99 -3.17 12.84
CA ILE A 200 14.95 -2.63 13.81
C ILE A 200 15.36 -3.71 14.83
N GLN A 201 14.40 -4.50 15.30
CA GLN A 201 14.71 -5.62 16.22
C GLN A 201 15.64 -6.65 15.55
N LYS A 202 15.34 -7.04 14.30
CA LYS A 202 16.23 -7.94 13.53
C LYS A 202 17.66 -7.41 13.44
N TYR A 203 17.80 -6.11 13.20
CA TYR A 203 19.11 -5.46 13.15
C TYR A 203 19.89 -5.59 14.48
N PHE A 204 19.24 -5.32 15.61
CA PHE A 204 19.87 -5.49 16.94
C PHE A 204 20.16 -6.94 17.29
N ASP A 205 19.32 -7.88 16.85
CA ASP A 205 19.54 -9.31 17.04
C ASP A 205 20.79 -9.78 16.27
N GLU A 206 20.99 -9.32 15.03
CA GLU A 206 22.18 -9.62 14.22
C GLU A 206 23.45 -9.01 14.83
N ILE A 207 23.39 -7.80 15.41
CA ILE A 207 24.51 -7.21 16.17
C ILE A 207 24.83 -8.07 17.40
N SER A 208 23.80 -8.47 18.17
CA SER A 208 23.98 -9.21 19.41
C SER A 208 24.58 -10.60 19.18
N GLN A 209 24.33 -11.19 18.01
CA GLN A 209 24.86 -12.49 17.61
C GLN A 209 26.25 -12.42 16.95
N ASP A 210 26.77 -11.19 16.73
CA ASP A 210 28.03 -10.94 16.01
C ASP A 210 28.12 -11.72 14.67
N SER A 211 26.98 -11.70 13.93
CA SER A 211 26.81 -12.50 12.72
C SER A 211 27.67 -12.04 11.53
N GLY A 212 28.32 -10.89 11.63
CA GLY A 212 29.09 -10.27 10.56
C GLY A 212 28.23 -9.79 9.37
N ARG A 213 26.89 -9.75 9.53
CA ARG A 213 25.94 -9.32 8.49
C ARG A 213 25.51 -7.87 8.61
N VAL A 214 26.10 -7.13 9.53
CA VAL A 214 25.73 -5.75 9.82
C VAL A 214 26.93 -4.85 9.60
N CYS A 215 26.73 -3.76 8.88
CA CYS A 215 27.68 -2.65 8.79
C CYS A 215 27.02 -1.36 9.33
N TYR A 216 27.78 -0.58 10.04
CA TYR A 216 27.29 0.65 10.74
C TYR A 216 28.20 1.86 10.53
N HIS A 217 29.16 1.78 9.66
CA HIS A 217 30.00 2.91 9.26
C HIS A 217 29.63 3.34 7.84
N ILE A 218 29.73 4.64 7.55
CA ILE A 218 29.36 5.20 6.23
C ILE A 218 30.15 4.51 5.12
N ASP A 219 31.46 4.40 5.27
CA ASP A 219 32.34 3.79 4.27
C ASP A 219 32.02 2.32 4.01
N ASP A 220 31.74 1.56 5.06
CA ASP A 220 31.41 0.14 4.94
C ASP A 220 30.00 -0.06 4.38
N THR A 221 29.06 0.81 4.73
CA THR A 221 27.72 0.80 4.16
C THR A 221 27.74 1.14 2.66
N LEU A 222 28.52 2.13 2.26
CA LEU A 222 28.69 2.48 0.85
C LEU A 222 29.31 1.33 0.06
N LYS A 223 30.35 0.69 0.57
CA LYS A 223 30.95 -0.50 -0.05
C LYS A 223 29.95 -1.66 -0.18
N ALA A 224 29.15 -1.91 0.86
CA ALA A 224 28.11 -2.95 0.82
C ALA A 224 27.04 -2.66 -0.24
N LEU A 225 26.68 -1.39 -0.40
CA LEU A 225 25.74 -0.96 -1.45
C LEU A 225 26.34 -1.09 -2.85
N GLU A 226 27.59 -0.67 -3.05
CA GLU A 226 28.30 -0.80 -4.33
C GLU A 226 28.45 -2.28 -4.75
N LEU A 227 28.66 -3.17 -3.80
CA LEU A 227 28.74 -4.63 -4.04
C LEU A 227 27.36 -5.28 -4.21
N GLY A 228 26.26 -4.55 -4.04
CA GLY A 228 24.92 -5.11 -4.05
C GLY A 228 24.64 -6.12 -2.90
N ALA A 229 25.43 -6.04 -1.81
CA ALA A 229 25.33 -6.95 -0.67
C ALA A 229 24.34 -6.49 0.42
N ALA A 230 23.81 -5.28 0.31
CA ALA A 230 22.88 -4.72 1.28
C ALA A 230 21.43 -5.18 0.95
N GLU A 231 20.81 -5.94 1.87
CA GLU A 231 19.40 -6.33 1.79
C GLU A 231 18.47 -5.22 2.33
N SER A 232 18.89 -4.53 3.37
CA SER A 232 18.13 -3.48 4.03
C SER A 232 19.04 -2.38 4.53
N MET A 233 18.61 -1.13 4.37
CA MET A 233 19.33 0.05 4.86
C MET A 233 18.42 0.84 5.81
N TYR A 234 18.97 1.23 6.95
CA TYR A 234 18.30 2.08 7.94
C TYR A 234 19.02 3.42 8.02
N HIS A 235 18.27 4.49 7.94
CA HIS A 235 18.79 5.82 8.23
C HIS A 235 17.90 6.50 9.29
N PRO A 236 18.47 7.24 10.23
CA PRO A 236 17.66 8.02 11.16
C PRO A 236 16.92 9.11 10.37
N PRO A 237 15.73 9.54 10.85
CA PRO A 237 15.08 10.71 10.27
C PRO A 237 16.07 11.88 10.33
N LEU A 238 16.25 12.55 9.20
CA LEU A 238 17.06 13.77 9.13
C LEU A 238 16.36 14.86 9.93
N TYR A 239 16.67 14.95 11.22
CA TYR A 239 16.35 16.15 12.00
C TYR A 239 17.27 17.27 11.47
N LEU A 240 16.75 18.05 10.55
CA LEU A 240 17.34 19.32 10.19
C LEU A 240 17.19 20.25 11.39
N SER A 241 18.26 20.37 12.17
CA SER A 241 18.41 21.41 13.20
C SER A 241 18.73 22.74 12.56
#